data_773df061e692dc7c202e24246bde51e4
#
_entry.id   773df061e692dc7c202e24246bde51e4
#
_cell.length_a   1.000
_cell.length_b   1.000
_cell.length_c   1.000
_cell.angle_alpha   90.00
_cell.angle_beta   90.00
_cell.angle_gamma   90.00
#
_symmetry.space_group_name_H-M   'P 1'
#
loop_
_entity.id
_entity.type
_entity.pdbx_description
1 polymer ?
#
loop_
_entity_poly.entity_id
_entity_poly.type
_entity_poly.pdbx_seq_one_letter_code
_entity_poly.pdbx_strand_id
1 'polypeptide(L)'
;MSEVKSEKVVEKKSLIAQLEEEGDVAADYLEGLLDIADLDGDIDIDVENDRAALAIAGGKLSHLVGGRGEVLDSLQELTRLAVQTSLGERSRLMLDIDNFRSDKKAELAQLAKETAEEVKSTGEAIKLRPMNAFERKVIHDTIQEIGLTSESEGEDPDRCVVVLPA
;
A
#
# COMPACT_ATOMS: atom_id res chain seq x y z
N MET A 1 -28.58 24.58 -3.25
CA MET A 1 -27.51 24.09 -2.35
C MET A 1 -27.84 22.78 -1.63
N SER A 2 -29.07 22.51 -1.29
CA SER A 2 -29.47 21.24 -0.63
C SER A 2 -29.44 20.01 -1.55
N GLU A 3 -29.80 20.16 -2.81
CA GLU A 3 -29.84 19.06 -3.79
C GLU A 3 -28.43 18.55 -4.12
N VAL A 4 -27.47 19.43 -4.36
CA VAL A 4 -26.07 19.06 -4.64
C VAL A 4 -25.38 18.35 -3.46
N LYS A 5 -25.75 18.69 -2.23
CA LYS A 5 -25.28 17.98 -1.05
C LYS A 5 -25.92 16.60 -0.90
N SER A 6 -27.19 16.49 -1.27
CA SER A 6 -27.91 15.23 -1.25
C SER A 6 -27.38 14.25 -2.30
N GLU A 7 -27.14 14.69 -3.54
CA GLU A 7 -26.55 13.86 -4.61
C GLU A 7 -25.16 13.35 -4.24
N LYS A 8 -24.26 14.21 -3.74
CA LYS A 8 -22.92 13.82 -3.30
C LYS A 8 -22.92 12.81 -2.14
N VAL A 9 -23.90 12.89 -1.23
CA VAL A 9 -24.05 11.94 -0.14
C VAL A 9 -24.56 10.59 -0.65
N VAL A 10 -25.46 10.58 -1.61
CA VAL A 10 -25.98 9.36 -2.24
C VAL A 10 -24.87 8.67 -3.07
N GLU A 11 -24.12 9.43 -3.88
CA GLU A 11 -22.97 8.91 -4.63
C GLU A 11 -21.90 8.31 -3.71
N LYS A 12 -21.58 8.97 -2.61
CA LYS A 12 -20.59 8.46 -1.64
C LYS A 12 -21.06 7.18 -0.94
N LYS A 13 -22.34 7.07 -0.60
CA LYS A 13 -22.91 5.85 -0.04
C LYS A 13 -22.92 4.70 -1.05
N SER A 14 -23.22 4.99 -2.32
CA SER A 14 -23.15 4.01 -3.40
C SER A 14 -21.71 3.51 -3.64
N LEU A 15 -20.73 4.40 -3.61
CA LEU A 15 -19.32 4.02 -3.73
C LEU A 15 -18.87 3.13 -2.56
N ILE A 16 -19.22 3.47 -1.33
CA ILE A 16 -18.88 2.65 -0.15
C ILE A 16 -19.49 1.25 -0.29
N ALA A 17 -20.74 1.14 -0.69
CA ALA A 17 -21.38 -0.16 -0.90
C ALA A 17 -20.70 -1.01 -1.98
N GLN A 18 -20.24 -0.39 -3.07
CA GLN A 18 -19.45 -1.07 -4.11
C GLN A 18 -18.10 -1.55 -3.58
N LEU A 19 -17.41 -0.73 -2.78
CA LEU A 19 -16.12 -1.08 -2.19
C LEU A 19 -16.25 -2.16 -1.12
N GLU A 20 -17.33 -2.18 -0.36
CA GLU A 20 -17.65 -3.28 0.57
C GLU A 20 -17.90 -4.59 -0.19
N GLU A 21 -18.60 -4.56 -1.31
CA GLU A 21 -18.80 -5.73 -2.18
C GLU A 21 -17.47 -6.23 -2.78
N GLU A 22 -16.60 -5.33 -3.24
CA GLU A 22 -15.25 -5.71 -3.67
C GLU A 22 -14.47 -6.41 -2.54
N GLY A 23 -14.56 -5.88 -1.33
CA GLY A 23 -13.94 -6.44 -0.13
C GLY A 23 -14.46 -7.84 0.19
N ASP A 24 -15.76 -8.06 0.10
CA ASP A 24 -16.39 -9.38 0.35
C ASP A 24 -15.95 -10.41 -0.69
N VAL A 25 -15.93 -10.06 -1.97
CA VAL A 25 -15.45 -10.96 -3.05
C VAL A 25 -13.97 -11.28 -2.88
N ALA A 26 -13.16 -10.29 -2.53
CA ALA A 26 -11.73 -10.46 -2.26
C ALA A 26 -11.49 -11.37 -1.05
N ALA A 27 -12.24 -11.19 0.03
CA ALA A 27 -12.15 -12.01 1.23
C ALA A 27 -12.52 -13.47 0.94
N ASP A 28 -13.58 -13.73 0.18
CA ASP A 28 -13.96 -15.08 -0.23
C ASP A 28 -12.86 -15.76 -1.04
N TYR A 29 -12.23 -15.05 -1.96
CA TYR A 29 -11.09 -15.56 -2.74
C TYR A 29 -9.90 -15.92 -1.83
N LEU A 30 -9.54 -15.03 -0.90
CA LEU A 30 -8.42 -15.23 0.01
C LEU A 30 -8.69 -16.32 1.04
N GLU A 31 -9.90 -16.43 1.57
CA GLU A 31 -10.32 -17.53 2.45
C GLU A 31 -10.18 -18.88 1.74
N GLY A 32 -10.63 -18.97 0.49
CA GLY A 32 -10.46 -20.16 -0.33
C GLY A 32 -8.98 -20.52 -0.55
N LEU A 33 -8.13 -19.54 -0.79
CA LEU A 33 -6.69 -19.74 -0.94
C LEU A 33 -6.05 -20.26 0.36
N LEU A 34 -6.38 -19.64 1.49
CA LEU A 34 -5.88 -20.07 2.81
C LEU A 34 -6.31 -21.50 3.14
N ASP A 35 -7.56 -21.87 2.85
CA ASP A 35 -8.08 -23.22 3.05
C ASP A 35 -7.36 -24.24 2.21
N ILE A 36 -7.13 -23.96 0.91
CA ILE A 36 -6.40 -24.86 0.00
C ILE A 36 -4.94 -25.04 0.44
N ALA A 37 -4.33 -23.98 0.93
CA ALA A 37 -2.93 -23.99 1.40
C ALA A 37 -2.76 -24.51 2.83
N ASP A 38 -3.85 -24.87 3.51
CA ASP A 38 -3.89 -25.28 4.93
C ASP A 38 -3.24 -24.25 5.85
N LEU A 39 -3.61 -22.99 5.66
CA LEU A 39 -3.11 -21.85 6.42
C LEU A 39 -4.22 -21.23 7.26
N ASP A 40 -3.86 -20.83 8.48
CA ASP A 40 -4.72 -20.04 9.34
C ASP A 40 -4.49 -18.54 9.10
N GLY A 41 -5.53 -17.77 9.18
CA GLY A 41 -5.46 -16.30 9.10
C GLY A 41 -6.84 -15.68 9.24
N ASP A 42 -6.89 -14.57 9.95
CA ASP A 42 -8.09 -13.75 10.09
C ASP A 42 -8.05 -12.62 9.05
N ILE A 43 -9.14 -12.42 8.33
CA ILE A 43 -9.25 -11.41 7.28
C ILE A 43 -10.14 -10.28 7.79
N ASP A 44 -9.57 -9.08 7.87
CA ASP A 44 -10.30 -7.84 8.13
C ASP A 44 -10.54 -7.09 6.82
N ILE A 45 -11.75 -6.55 6.67
CA ILE A 45 -12.16 -5.77 5.51
C ILE A 45 -12.48 -4.35 5.97
N ASP A 46 -11.92 -3.36 5.28
CA ASP A 46 -12.19 -1.95 5.52
C ASP A 46 -12.26 -1.18 4.20
N VAL A 47 -12.66 0.07 4.25
CA VAL A 47 -12.64 1.01 3.13
C VAL A 47 -11.78 2.20 3.52
N GLU A 48 -10.65 2.36 2.84
CA GLU A 48 -9.71 3.44 3.08
C GLU A 48 -9.33 4.14 1.77
N ASN A 49 -9.30 5.46 1.77
CA ASN A 49 -8.88 6.25 0.61
C ASN A 49 -9.59 5.86 -0.70
N ASP A 50 -10.91 5.66 -0.63
CA ASP A 50 -11.76 5.23 -1.74
C ASP A 50 -11.31 3.91 -2.40
N ARG A 51 -10.84 2.97 -1.57
CA ARG A 51 -10.44 1.60 -1.96
C ARG A 51 -10.90 0.59 -0.92
N ALA A 52 -11.16 -0.62 -1.36
CA ALA A 52 -11.26 -1.75 -0.44
C ALA A 52 -9.86 -2.05 0.13
N ALA A 53 -9.78 -2.22 1.43
CA ALA A 53 -8.56 -2.57 2.15
C ALA A 53 -8.78 -3.87 2.91
N LEU A 54 -7.91 -4.86 2.66
CA LEU A 54 -7.95 -6.15 3.33
C LEU A 54 -6.65 -6.37 4.08
N ALA A 55 -6.76 -6.91 5.28
CA ALA A 55 -5.62 -7.30 6.10
C ALA A 55 -5.79 -8.74 6.57
N ILE A 56 -4.75 -9.54 6.42
CA ILE A 56 -4.68 -10.91 6.92
C ILE A 56 -3.66 -10.98 8.05
N ALA A 57 -4.06 -11.56 9.18
CA ALA A 57 -3.19 -11.72 10.34
C ALA A 57 -3.53 -13.01 11.10
N GLY A 58 -2.70 -13.37 12.08
CA GLY A 58 -2.96 -14.44 13.05
C GLY A 58 -2.46 -15.83 12.66
N GLY A 59 -1.72 -15.97 11.57
CA GLY A 59 -1.14 -17.23 11.12
C GLY A 59 0.35 -17.16 10.84
N LYS A 60 0.93 -18.28 10.39
CA LYS A 60 2.29 -18.32 9.86
C LYS A 60 2.29 -17.96 8.38
N LEU A 61 2.23 -16.68 8.09
CA LEU A 61 1.95 -16.13 6.75
C LEU A 61 3.18 -15.50 6.06
N SER A 62 4.37 -15.60 6.63
CA SER A 62 5.57 -14.94 6.11
C SER A 62 5.93 -15.35 4.67
N HIS A 63 5.64 -16.57 4.27
CA HIS A 63 5.85 -17.04 2.90
C HIS A 63 4.85 -16.47 1.88
N LEU A 64 3.69 -15.94 2.33
CA LEU A 64 2.76 -15.19 1.49
C LEU A 64 3.17 -13.73 1.30
N VAL A 65 4.14 -13.26 2.05
CA VAL A 65 4.71 -11.92 1.92
C VAL A 65 5.94 -11.93 1.04
N GLY A 66 6.86 -12.86 1.27
CA GLY A 66 8.18 -12.90 0.64
C GLY A 66 9.20 -12.02 1.37
N GLY A 67 10.45 -12.05 0.94
CA GLY A 67 11.54 -11.32 1.59
C GLY A 67 11.42 -9.80 1.50
N ARG A 68 10.81 -9.28 0.43
CA ARG A 68 10.60 -7.85 0.15
C ARG A 68 9.15 -7.49 -0.16
N GLY A 69 8.21 -8.38 0.13
CA GLY A 69 6.80 -8.19 -0.21
C GLY A 69 6.42 -8.57 -1.64
N GLU A 70 7.30 -9.23 -2.39
CA GLU A 70 7.06 -9.63 -3.78
C GLU A 70 5.94 -10.67 -3.92
N VAL A 71 5.82 -11.58 -2.97
CA VAL A 71 4.71 -12.56 -2.94
C VAL A 71 3.40 -11.86 -2.59
N LEU A 72 3.44 -10.95 -1.62
CA LEU A 72 2.28 -10.12 -1.26
C LEU A 72 1.79 -9.27 -2.45
N ASP A 73 2.69 -8.66 -3.19
CA ASP A 73 2.35 -7.87 -4.38
C ASP A 73 1.68 -8.75 -5.45
N SER A 74 2.20 -9.94 -5.69
CA SER A 74 1.61 -10.91 -6.63
C SER A 74 0.24 -11.39 -6.17
N LEU A 75 0.08 -11.68 -4.89
CA LEU A 75 -1.20 -12.09 -4.31
C LEU A 75 -2.24 -10.96 -4.38
N GLN A 76 -1.83 -9.72 -4.17
CA GLN A 76 -2.70 -8.56 -4.36
C GLN A 76 -3.20 -8.46 -5.80
N GLU A 77 -2.35 -8.63 -6.80
CA GLU A 77 -2.75 -8.61 -8.20
C GLU A 77 -3.70 -9.77 -8.55
N LEU A 78 -3.43 -10.97 -8.07
CA LEU A 78 -4.34 -12.12 -8.24
C LEU A 78 -5.70 -11.87 -7.60
N THR A 79 -5.74 -11.26 -6.43
CA THR A 79 -6.98 -10.91 -5.73
C THR A 79 -7.76 -9.85 -6.51
N ARG A 80 -7.08 -8.84 -7.03
CA ARG A 80 -7.69 -7.82 -7.92
C ARG A 80 -8.30 -8.44 -9.18
N LEU A 81 -7.62 -9.38 -9.80
CA LEU A 81 -8.12 -10.10 -10.96
C LEU A 81 -9.34 -10.98 -10.62
N ALA A 82 -9.36 -11.61 -9.46
CA ALA A 82 -10.52 -12.38 -8.98
C ALA A 82 -11.75 -11.48 -8.78
N VAL A 83 -11.58 -10.30 -8.19
CA VAL A 83 -12.63 -9.30 -8.05
C VAL A 83 -13.12 -8.81 -9.41
N GLN A 84 -12.23 -8.49 -10.32
CA GLN A 84 -12.58 -8.05 -11.68
C GLN A 84 -13.36 -9.14 -12.43
N THR A 85 -12.99 -10.38 -12.30
CA THR A 85 -13.69 -11.52 -12.92
C THR A 85 -15.10 -11.67 -12.38
N SER A 86 -15.28 -11.45 -11.07
CA SER A 86 -16.59 -11.58 -10.40
C SER A 86 -17.52 -10.39 -10.64
N LEU A 87 -17.00 -9.17 -10.56
CA LEU A 87 -17.79 -7.93 -10.61
C LEU A 87 -17.76 -7.21 -11.96
N GLY A 88 -16.87 -7.58 -12.87
CA GLY A 88 -16.74 -7.02 -14.20
C GLY A 88 -16.00 -5.70 -14.28
N GLU A 89 -15.55 -5.14 -13.16
CA GLU A 89 -14.83 -3.86 -13.08
C GLU A 89 -13.46 -4.04 -12.41
N ARG A 90 -12.51 -3.21 -12.84
CA ARG A 90 -11.15 -3.22 -12.30
C ARG A 90 -11.13 -2.74 -10.85
N SER A 91 -10.57 -3.55 -9.96
CA SER A 91 -10.39 -3.20 -8.55
C SER A 91 -9.04 -2.56 -8.28
N ARG A 92 -9.02 -1.61 -7.36
CA ARG A 92 -7.79 -1.00 -6.83
C ARG A 92 -7.57 -1.36 -5.36
N LEU A 93 -8.13 -2.48 -4.92
CA LEU A 93 -8.01 -2.92 -3.54
C LEU A 93 -6.54 -3.00 -3.09
N MET A 94 -6.34 -2.81 -1.80
CA MET A 94 -5.04 -3.00 -1.14
C MET A 94 -5.11 -4.22 -0.23
N LEU A 95 -4.09 -5.06 -0.32
CA LEU A 95 -3.92 -6.22 0.55
C LEU A 95 -2.66 -6.05 1.39
N ASP A 96 -2.80 -6.23 2.70
CA ASP A 96 -1.68 -6.35 3.62
C ASP A 96 -1.72 -7.69 4.37
N ILE A 97 -0.57 -8.19 4.75
CA ILE A 97 -0.41 -9.43 5.51
C ILE A 97 0.56 -9.16 6.66
N ASP A 98 0.12 -9.49 7.89
CA ASP A 98 0.89 -9.31 9.14
C ASP A 98 1.45 -7.89 9.32
N ASN A 99 0.70 -6.88 8.90
CA ASN A 99 1.11 -5.47 8.91
C ASN A 99 2.40 -5.15 8.14
N PHE A 100 2.78 -5.98 7.18
CA PHE A 100 4.02 -5.81 6.42
C PHE A 100 4.13 -4.44 5.77
N ARG A 101 3.08 -3.98 5.07
CA ARG A 101 3.09 -2.65 4.42
C ARG A 101 3.12 -1.52 5.43
N SER A 102 2.37 -1.63 6.51
CA SER A 102 2.35 -0.62 7.58
C SER A 102 3.70 -0.50 8.27
N ASP A 103 4.32 -1.62 8.63
CA ASP A 103 5.63 -1.67 9.24
C ASP A 103 6.72 -1.15 8.28
N LYS A 104 6.65 -1.53 7.02
CA LYS A 104 7.56 -1.04 5.97
C LYS A 104 7.44 0.46 5.77
N LYS A 105 6.22 0.98 5.77
CA LYS A 105 5.97 2.43 5.69
C LYS A 105 6.57 3.17 6.87
N ALA A 106 6.40 2.66 8.09
CA ALA A 106 6.98 3.25 9.30
C ALA A 106 8.52 3.23 9.28
N GLU A 107 9.12 2.12 8.87
CA GLU A 107 10.57 1.96 8.71
C GLU A 107 11.13 2.97 7.69
N LEU A 108 10.49 3.11 6.54
CA LEU A 108 10.90 4.04 5.49
C LEU A 108 10.72 5.51 5.92
N ALA A 109 9.65 5.83 6.63
CA ALA A 109 9.44 7.17 7.18
C ALA A 109 10.54 7.52 8.20
N GLN A 110 10.95 6.57 9.02
CA GLN A 110 12.06 6.77 9.96
C GLN A 110 13.39 6.99 9.22
N LEU A 111 13.69 6.17 8.23
CA LEU A 111 14.88 6.34 7.38
C LEU A 111 14.89 7.72 6.70
N ALA A 112 13.76 8.19 6.19
CA ALA A 112 13.64 9.51 5.59
C ALA A 112 13.93 10.64 6.58
N LYS A 113 13.43 10.53 7.82
CA LYS A 113 13.68 11.51 8.88
C LYS A 113 15.15 11.57 9.26
N GLU A 114 15.77 10.44 9.48
CA GLU A 114 17.21 10.34 9.81
C GLU A 114 18.07 10.92 8.67
N THR A 115 17.76 10.58 7.41
CA THR A 115 18.44 11.13 6.25
C THR A 115 18.25 12.63 6.14
N ALA A 116 17.04 13.14 6.39
CA ALA A 116 16.77 14.58 6.38
C ALA A 116 17.57 15.35 7.43
N GLU A 117 17.72 14.80 8.62
CA GLU A 117 18.54 15.39 9.69
C GLU A 117 20.02 15.42 9.28
N GLU A 118 20.52 14.37 8.68
CA GLU A 118 21.89 14.30 8.19
C GLU A 118 22.14 15.32 7.05
N VAL A 119 21.24 15.42 6.08
CA VAL A 119 21.31 16.42 4.99
C VAL A 119 21.28 17.84 5.56
N LYS A 120 20.44 18.12 6.56
CA LYS A 120 20.40 19.44 7.21
C LYS A 120 21.68 19.78 7.95
N SER A 121 22.32 18.80 8.57
CA SER A 121 23.55 19.00 9.34
C SER A 121 24.81 19.13 8.45
N THR A 122 24.90 18.35 7.38
CA THR A 122 26.06 18.34 6.48
C THR A 122 25.94 19.33 5.33
N GLY A 123 24.72 19.67 4.91
CA GLY A 123 24.47 20.47 3.71
C GLY A 123 24.75 19.75 2.39
N GLU A 124 24.94 18.45 2.43
CA GLU A 124 25.23 17.60 1.27
C GLU A 124 24.04 16.72 0.93
N ALA A 125 23.85 16.45 -0.37
CA ALA A 125 22.83 15.51 -0.84
C ALA A 125 23.21 14.07 -0.45
N ILE A 126 22.19 13.27 -0.06
CA ILE A 126 22.39 11.86 0.30
C ILE A 126 21.56 10.98 -0.64
N LYS A 127 22.22 9.99 -1.22
CA LYS A 127 21.64 8.98 -2.08
C LYS A 127 21.31 7.74 -1.26
N LEU A 128 20.03 7.34 -1.27
CA LEU A 128 19.56 6.14 -0.60
C LEU A 128 19.76 4.88 -1.46
N ARG A 129 19.58 3.71 -0.85
CA ARG A 129 19.61 2.42 -1.56
C ARG A 129 18.54 2.35 -2.65
N PRO A 130 18.69 1.44 -3.64
CA PRO A 130 17.62 1.16 -4.60
C PRO A 130 16.33 0.73 -3.92
N MET A 131 15.20 1.20 -4.41
CA MET A 131 13.86 0.97 -3.86
C MET A 131 12.83 0.82 -4.96
N ASN A 132 11.75 0.09 -4.67
CA ASN A 132 10.60 0.03 -5.56
C ASN A 132 9.78 1.34 -5.54
N ALA A 133 8.79 1.45 -6.42
CA ALA A 133 8.00 2.68 -6.56
C ALA A 133 7.22 3.05 -5.28
N PHE A 134 6.68 2.07 -4.57
CA PHE A 134 5.99 2.29 -3.29
C PHE A 134 6.95 2.85 -2.23
N GLU A 135 8.10 2.23 -2.07
CA GLU A 135 9.12 2.65 -1.10
C GLU A 135 9.60 4.08 -1.40
N ARG A 136 9.90 4.39 -2.67
CA ARG A 136 10.32 5.74 -3.07
C ARG A 136 9.25 6.77 -2.78
N LYS A 137 7.98 6.44 -2.99
CA LYS A 137 6.87 7.35 -2.69
C LYS A 137 6.80 7.70 -1.21
N VAL A 138 6.94 6.72 -0.32
CA VAL A 138 6.95 6.95 1.14
C VAL A 138 8.07 7.91 1.54
N ILE A 139 9.27 7.70 0.98
CA ILE A 139 10.42 8.60 1.23
C ILE A 139 10.11 10.02 0.74
N HIS A 140 9.65 10.19 -0.49
CA HIS A 140 9.33 11.51 -1.06
C HIS A 140 8.29 12.26 -0.23
N ASP A 141 7.21 11.59 0.14
CA ASP A 141 6.14 12.18 0.94
C ASP A 141 6.67 12.65 2.31
N THR A 142 7.46 11.83 2.98
CA THR A 142 8.06 12.15 4.28
C THR A 142 9.07 13.30 4.18
N ILE A 143 9.92 13.30 3.16
CA ILE A 143 10.89 14.39 2.93
C ILE A 143 10.19 15.71 2.65
N GLN A 144 9.11 15.68 1.87
CA GLN A 144 8.30 16.86 1.57
C GLN A 144 7.63 17.42 2.84
N GLU A 145 7.10 16.55 3.71
CA GLU A 145 6.52 16.95 5.01
C GLU A 145 7.54 17.64 5.92
N ILE A 146 8.81 17.24 5.83
CA ILE A 146 9.92 17.84 6.60
C ILE A 146 10.39 19.18 6.00
N GLY A 147 9.97 19.49 4.77
CA GLY A 147 10.33 20.73 4.08
C GLY A 147 11.62 20.67 3.28
N LEU A 148 12.10 19.47 2.98
CA LEU A 148 13.21 19.23 2.05
C LEU A 148 12.70 18.75 0.67
N THR A 149 13.60 18.72 -0.29
CA THR A 149 13.34 18.23 -1.64
C THR A 149 14.05 16.90 -1.86
N SER A 150 13.42 16.04 -2.65
CA SER A 150 14.03 14.76 -3.06
C SER A 150 13.72 14.46 -4.51
N GLU A 151 14.62 13.73 -5.16
CA GLU A 151 14.50 13.30 -6.55
C GLU A 151 14.73 11.80 -6.67
N SER A 152 14.14 11.17 -7.68
CA SER A 152 14.44 9.78 -8.03
C SER A 152 15.45 9.73 -9.17
N GLU A 153 16.50 8.95 -9.00
CA GLU A 153 17.55 8.74 -10.00
C GLU A 153 17.66 7.27 -10.42
N GLY A 154 18.11 7.06 -11.65
CA GLY A 154 18.36 5.74 -12.20
C GLY A 154 17.12 5.10 -12.82
N GLU A 155 17.29 3.84 -13.22
CA GLU A 155 16.26 3.00 -13.82
C GLU A 155 16.05 1.76 -12.96
N ASP A 156 14.83 1.23 -12.96
CA ASP A 156 14.53 0.00 -12.23
C ASP A 156 15.37 -1.18 -12.79
N PRO A 157 15.93 -2.04 -11.93
CA PRO A 157 15.69 -2.19 -10.49
C PRO A 157 16.58 -1.31 -9.59
N ASP A 158 17.53 -0.55 -10.13
CA ASP A 158 18.52 0.22 -9.37
C ASP A 158 18.09 1.66 -9.04
N ARG A 159 16.84 1.98 -9.33
CA ARG A 159 16.30 3.32 -9.11
C ARG A 159 16.19 3.65 -7.60
N CYS A 160 16.69 4.81 -7.23
CA CYS A 160 16.82 5.25 -5.85
C CYS A 160 16.33 6.68 -5.65
N VAL A 161 16.24 7.09 -4.39
CA VAL A 161 15.92 8.47 -3.98
C VAL A 161 17.20 9.18 -3.56
N VAL A 162 17.34 10.43 -3.98
CA VAL A 162 18.36 11.37 -3.52
C VAL A 162 17.65 12.47 -2.74
N VAL A 163 18.06 12.69 -1.49
CA VAL A 163 17.55 13.77 -0.65
C VAL A 163 18.49 14.97 -0.79
N LEU A 164 17.92 16.12 -1.15
CA LEU A 164 18.66 17.33 -1.46
C LEU A 164 18.65 18.31 -0.28
N PRO A 165 19.74 19.06 -0.06
CA PRO A 165 19.74 20.16 0.91
C PRO A 165 18.81 21.29 0.47
N ALA A 166 18.38 22.06 1.43
CA ALA A 166 17.51 23.22 1.20
C ALA A 166 18.25 24.35 0.45
#